data_cdf8f36087c9292ffb465a43f8886dbe
#
_entry.id   cdf8f36087c9292ffb465a43f8886dbe
#
_cell.length_a   1.000
_cell.length_b   1.000
_cell.length_c   1.000
_cell.angle_alpha   90.00
_cell.angle_beta   90.00
_cell.angle_gamma   90.00
#
_symmetry.space_group_name_H-M   'P 1'
#
loop_
_entity.id
_entity.type
_entity.pdbx_description
1 polymer ?
#
loop_
_entity_poly.entity_id
_entity_poly.type
_entity_poly.pdbx_seq_one_letter_code
_entity_poly.pdbx_strand_id
1 'polypeptide(L)'
;EYNILIDPRMSFGTGHHATTSQMISELLEAELNGLNVLDMGCGTSILAILARMRGAAACTAIDIDEWCVKNSLENIGLNKMDGIEVFLGDASALEGKGPFDLIIANINRNILLADMRHYLSCMAPNSSILMSGFYIEDIPSIRQEAERNGLHFDHARALDGWACVKFKKKG
;
A
#
# COMPACT_ATOMS: atom_id res chain seq x y z
N GLU A 1 12.65 15.64 -7.79
CA GLU A 1 11.97 14.85 -8.82
C GLU A 1 12.36 13.38 -8.69
N TYR A 2 11.37 12.48 -8.74
CA TYR A 2 11.59 11.03 -8.66
C TYR A 2 11.35 10.43 -10.03
N ASN A 3 12.27 9.58 -10.47
CA ASN A 3 12.16 8.88 -11.74
C ASN A 3 12.16 7.38 -11.47
N ILE A 4 11.06 6.72 -11.80
CA ILE A 4 10.86 5.29 -11.58
C ILE A 4 10.62 4.59 -12.91
N LEU A 5 11.45 3.59 -13.19
CA LEU A 5 11.35 2.77 -14.40
C LEU A 5 10.45 1.57 -14.10
N ILE A 6 9.40 1.38 -14.88
CA ILE A 6 8.45 0.28 -14.71
C ILE A 6 8.29 -0.47 -16.02
N ASP A 7 8.50 -1.80 -15.97
CA ASP A 7 8.07 -2.73 -17.01
C ASP A 7 6.79 -3.39 -16.50
N PRO A 8 5.61 -3.04 -17.03
CA PRO A 8 4.33 -3.47 -16.45
C PRO A 8 3.98 -4.94 -16.68
N ARG A 9 4.43 -5.56 -17.74
CA ARG A 9 4.27 -7.00 -18.06
C ARG A 9 2.96 -7.64 -17.59
N MET A 10 1.81 -7.06 -17.87
CA MET A 10 0.50 -7.56 -17.44
C MET A 10 0.22 -7.39 -15.92
N SER A 11 1.12 -6.78 -15.16
CA SER A 11 0.87 -6.41 -13.76
C SER A 11 0.14 -5.09 -13.67
N PHE A 12 -0.61 -4.89 -12.59
CA PHE A 12 -1.25 -3.62 -12.26
C PHE A 12 -0.25 -2.66 -11.60
N GLY A 13 -0.55 -1.36 -11.61
CA GLY A 13 0.27 -0.38 -10.89
C GLY A 13 1.38 0.24 -11.74
N THR A 14 1.01 0.76 -12.92
CA THR A 14 1.95 1.50 -13.80
C THR A 14 2.11 2.97 -13.39
N GLY A 15 1.26 3.47 -12.47
CA GLY A 15 1.20 4.87 -12.09
C GLY A 15 0.16 5.69 -12.87
N HIS A 16 -0.49 5.09 -13.87
CA HIS A 16 -1.48 5.77 -14.70
C HIS A 16 -2.92 5.57 -14.24
N HIS A 17 -3.19 4.56 -13.43
CA HIS A 17 -4.52 4.34 -12.88
C HIS A 17 -4.79 5.37 -11.77
N ALA A 18 -6.06 5.82 -11.66
CA ALA A 18 -6.45 6.85 -10.69
C ALA A 18 -6.11 6.47 -9.24
N THR A 19 -6.26 5.21 -8.85
CA THR A 19 -5.93 4.77 -7.49
C THR A 19 -4.44 4.81 -7.21
N THR A 20 -3.62 4.36 -8.15
CA THR A 20 -2.15 4.42 -8.03
C THR A 20 -1.67 5.86 -8.00
N SER A 21 -2.24 6.72 -8.85
CA SER A 21 -1.92 8.14 -8.90
C SER A 21 -2.18 8.84 -7.56
N GLN A 22 -3.32 8.55 -6.92
CA GLN A 22 -3.66 9.10 -5.61
C GLN A 22 -2.71 8.62 -4.52
N MET A 23 -2.34 7.32 -4.54
CA MET A 23 -1.36 6.77 -3.60
C MET A 23 0.01 7.43 -3.77
N ILE A 24 0.43 7.68 -5.00
CA ILE A 24 1.68 8.41 -5.28
C ILE A 24 1.62 9.81 -4.65
N SER A 25 0.51 10.52 -4.83
CA SER A 25 0.33 11.85 -4.22
C SER A 25 0.44 11.80 -2.70
N GLU A 26 -0.17 10.79 -2.07
CA GLU A 26 -0.06 10.59 -0.62
C GLU A 26 1.39 10.36 -0.18
N LEU A 27 2.11 9.50 -0.89
CA LEU A 27 3.51 9.20 -0.56
C LEU A 27 4.43 10.40 -0.77
N LEU A 28 4.13 11.24 -1.76
CA LEU A 28 4.92 12.46 -2.00
C LEU A 28 4.72 13.52 -0.91
N GLU A 29 3.57 13.52 -0.26
CA GLU A 29 3.24 14.48 0.81
C GLU A 29 3.60 13.95 2.21
N ALA A 30 3.75 12.63 2.36
CA ALA A 30 4.02 12.01 3.66
C ALA A 30 5.49 12.09 4.06
N GLU A 31 5.74 12.13 5.37
CA GLU A 31 7.09 11.96 5.92
C GLU A 31 7.37 10.46 6.05
N LEU A 32 8.24 9.95 5.19
CA LEU A 32 8.54 8.51 5.11
C LEU A 32 9.90 8.13 5.67
N ASN A 33 10.73 9.10 6.03
CA ASN A 33 12.10 8.84 6.45
C ASN A 33 12.15 7.92 7.67
N GLY A 34 12.85 6.80 7.51
CA GLY A 34 13.04 5.83 8.60
C GLY A 34 11.85 4.90 8.85
N LEU A 35 10.77 5.00 8.08
CA LEU A 35 9.59 4.16 8.29
C LEU A 35 9.76 2.75 7.72
N ASN A 36 9.08 1.80 8.37
CA ASN A 36 8.89 0.45 7.87
C ASN A 36 7.54 0.40 7.16
N VAL A 37 7.54 0.11 5.85
CA VAL A 37 6.39 0.23 4.97
C VAL A 37 5.96 -1.13 4.43
N LEU A 38 4.66 -1.39 4.42
CA LEU A 38 4.06 -2.54 3.76
C LEU A 38 3.29 -2.07 2.52
N ASP A 39 3.56 -2.69 1.38
CA ASP A 39 2.79 -2.53 0.14
C ASP A 39 2.03 -3.83 -0.11
N MET A 40 0.76 -3.83 0.29
CA MET A 40 -0.13 -4.99 0.19
C MET A 40 -0.92 -4.97 -1.11
N GLY A 41 -0.79 -6.03 -1.92
CA GLY A 41 -1.29 -6.02 -3.29
C GLY A 41 -0.37 -5.18 -4.18
N CYS A 42 0.92 -5.46 -4.14
CA CYS A 42 1.96 -4.55 -4.64
C CYS A 42 1.99 -4.36 -6.17
N GLY A 43 1.43 -5.27 -6.95
CA GLY A 43 1.44 -5.17 -8.42
C GLY A 43 2.85 -5.05 -8.98
N THR A 44 3.16 -3.90 -9.60
CA THR A 44 4.50 -3.60 -10.13
C THR A 44 5.50 -3.22 -9.05
N SER A 45 5.06 -3.01 -7.83
CA SER A 45 5.81 -2.44 -6.69
C SER A 45 6.23 -0.98 -6.86
N ILE A 46 5.58 -0.23 -7.74
CA ILE A 46 5.88 1.20 -7.93
C ILE A 46 5.78 1.98 -6.60
N LEU A 47 4.80 1.66 -5.76
CA LEU A 47 4.58 2.37 -4.50
C LEU A 47 5.67 2.04 -3.48
N ALA A 48 6.09 0.78 -3.37
CA ALA A 48 7.19 0.37 -2.51
C ALA A 48 8.50 1.02 -2.95
N ILE A 49 8.75 1.06 -4.26
CA ILE A 49 9.94 1.71 -4.84
C ILE A 49 9.94 3.20 -4.48
N LEU A 50 8.82 3.89 -4.67
CA LEU A 50 8.71 5.31 -4.33
C LEU A 50 8.92 5.55 -2.83
N ALA A 51 8.30 4.73 -1.99
CA ALA A 51 8.46 4.84 -0.54
C ALA A 51 9.94 4.71 -0.14
N ARG A 52 10.64 3.75 -0.73
CA ARG A 52 12.06 3.54 -0.45
C ARG A 52 12.91 4.72 -0.94
N MET A 53 12.63 5.27 -2.13
CA MET A 53 13.29 6.47 -2.64
C MET A 53 13.06 7.69 -1.75
N ARG A 54 11.90 7.76 -1.08
CA ARG A 54 11.54 8.82 -0.15
C ARG A 54 12.10 8.64 1.25
N GLY A 55 12.94 7.63 1.48
CA GLY A 55 13.64 7.46 2.74
C GLY A 55 13.10 6.39 3.68
N ALA A 56 12.11 5.61 3.28
CA ALA A 56 11.65 4.47 4.09
C ALA A 56 12.83 3.56 4.41
N ALA A 57 12.94 3.12 5.66
CA ALA A 57 14.07 2.28 6.10
C ALA A 57 13.99 0.89 5.48
N ALA A 58 12.79 0.36 5.34
CA ALA A 58 12.54 -0.95 4.73
C ALA A 58 11.13 -0.99 4.15
N CYS A 59 10.94 -1.77 3.11
CA CYS A 59 9.64 -2.04 2.52
C CYS A 59 9.42 -3.54 2.38
N THR A 60 8.21 -3.98 2.67
CA THR A 60 7.74 -5.33 2.39
C THR A 60 6.63 -5.21 1.35
N ALA A 61 6.73 -5.96 0.27
CA ALA A 61 5.75 -5.96 -0.81
C ALA A 61 5.17 -7.36 -0.96
N ILE A 62 3.85 -7.48 -0.97
CA ILE A 62 3.16 -8.77 -1.03
C ILE A 62 2.11 -8.73 -2.13
N ASP A 63 2.05 -9.79 -2.94
CA ASP A 63 0.99 -9.98 -3.91
C ASP A 63 0.61 -11.46 -4.00
N ILE A 64 -0.64 -11.73 -4.30
CA ILE A 64 -1.16 -13.09 -4.45
C ILE A 64 -0.81 -13.67 -5.83
N ASP A 65 -0.45 -12.83 -6.78
CA ASP A 65 -0.16 -13.20 -8.16
C ASP A 65 1.34 -13.38 -8.36
N GLU A 66 1.75 -14.57 -8.79
CA GLU A 66 3.16 -14.88 -9.09
C GLU A 66 3.77 -13.95 -10.13
N TRP A 67 2.97 -13.52 -11.12
CA TRP A 67 3.44 -12.58 -12.14
C TRP A 67 3.76 -11.22 -11.55
N CYS A 68 2.94 -10.76 -10.59
CA CYS A 68 3.20 -9.52 -9.88
C CYS A 68 4.48 -9.60 -9.06
N VAL A 69 4.70 -10.71 -8.36
CA VAL A 69 5.94 -10.93 -7.59
C VAL A 69 7.16 -10.89 -8.51
N LYS A 70 7.11 -11.60 -9.63
CA LYS A 70 8.20 -11.63 -10.61
C LYS A 70 8.44 -10.24 -11.21
N ASN A 71 7.37 -9.56 -11.61
CA ASN A 71 7.45 -8.22 -12.19
C ASN A 71 7.98 -7.20 -11.17
N SER A 72 7.58 -7.32 -9.91
CA SER A 72 8.10 -6.49 -8.81
C SER A 72 9.61 -6.62 -8.68
N LEU A 73 10.13 -7.85 -8.67
CA LEU A 73 11.57 -8.10 -8.58
C LEU A 73 12.32 -7.51 -9.77
N GLU A 74 11.77 -7.61 -10.97
CA GLU A 74 12.34 -7.00 -12.17
C GLU A 74 12.40 -5.47 -12.06
N ASN A 75 11.31 -4.84 -11.61
CA ASN A 75 11.22 -3.38 -11.47
C ASN A 75 12.15 -2.86 -10.36
N ILE A 76 12.25 -3.59 -9.26
CA ILE A 76 13.20 -3.26 -8.18
C ILE A 76 14.63 -3.27 -8.73
N GLY A 77 14.97 -4.28 -9.53
CA GLY A 77 16.27 -4.38 -10.19
C GLY A 77 16.51 -3.25 -11.18
N LEU A 78 15.52 -2.91 -12.03
CA LEU A 78 15.61 -1.82 -12.99
C LEU A 78 15.93 -0.47 -12.32
N ASN A 79 15.39 -0.25 -11.13
CA ASN A 79 15.60 0.98 -10.37
C ASN A 79 16.80 0.91 -9.42
N LYS A 80 17.52 -0.21 -9.43
CA LYS A 80 18.71 -0.44 -8.58
C LYS A 80 18.41 -0.17 -7.10
N MET A 81 17.21 -0.61 -6.65
CA MET A 81 16.78 -0.42 -5.27
C MET A 81 17.19 -1.60 -4.40
N ASP A 82 17.41 -1.32 -3.14
CA ASP A 82 17.56 -2.32 -2.07
C ASP A 82 16.54 -2.05 -0.97
N GLY A 83 16.53 -2.88 0.07
CA GLY A 83 15.64 -2.67 1.21
C GLY A 83 14.17 -2.96 0.94
N ILE A 84 13.85 -3.67 -0.14
CA ILE A 84 12.50 -4.10 -0.48
C ILE A 84 12.48 -5.62 -0.58
N GLU A 85 11.70 -6.27 0.29
CA GLU A 85 11.47 -7.71 0.22
C GLU A 85 10.11 -7.98 -0.42
N VAL A 86 10.04 -8.94 -1.34
CA VAL A 86 8.81 -9.30 -2.05
C VAL A 86 8.40 -10.71 -1.70
N PHE A 87 7.12 -10.90 -1.36
CA PHE A 87 6.56 -12.20 -0.99
C PHE A 87 5.32 -12.51 -1.82
N LEU A 88 5.16 -13.78 -2.16
CA LEU A 88 3.93 -14.32 -2.73
C LEU A 88 3.01 -14.71 -1.58
N GLY A 89 1.79 -14.20 -1.54
CA GLY A 89 0.81 -14.58 -0.53
C GLY A 89 -0.35 -13.60 -0.40
N ASP A 90 -1.25 -13.95 0.50
CA ASP A 90 -2.39 -13.12 0.90
C ASP A 90 -2.14 -12.52 2.31
N ALA A 91 -3.20 -12.07 2.98
CA ALA A 91 -3.08 -11.48 4.32
C ALA A 91 -2.49 -12.46 5.36
N SER A 92 -2.58 -13.77 5.14
CA SER A 92 -1.97 -14.75 6.05
C SER A 92 -0.44 -14.69 6.04
N ALA A 93 0.15 -14.17 4.96
CA ALA A 93 1.60 -13.96 4.87
C ALA A 93 2.12 -12.87 5.82
N LEU A 94 1.22 -12.09 6.42
CA LEU A 94 1.58 -11.03 7.37
C LEU A 94 1.96 -11.55 8.76
N GLU A 95 1.63 -12.79 9.06
CA GLU A 95 1.97 -13.38 10.37
C GLU A 95 3.47 -13.33 10.61
N GLY A 96 3.86 -12.78 11.75
CA GLY A 96 5.26 -12.62 12.12
C GLY A 96 5.99 -11.47 11.41
N LYS A 97 5.32 -10.69 10.57
CA LYS A 97 5.89 -9.52 9.90
C LYS A 97 5.47 -8.22 10.60
N GLY A 98 6.25 -7.19 10.39
CA GLY A 98 6.02 -5.90 11.01
C GLY A 98 6.74 -5.76 12.35
N PRO A 99 6.33 -4.80 13.20
CA PRO A 99 5.23 -3.86 12.96
C PRO A 99 5.56 -2.84 11.87
N PHE A 100 4.53 -2.44 11.13
CA PHE A 100 4.67 -1.45 10.05
C PHE A 100 4.21 -0.07 10.50
N ASP A 101 4.93 0.95 10.06
CA ASP A 101 4.61 2.35 10.34
C ASP A 101 3.65 2.94 9.31
N LEU A 102 3.65 2.38 8.11
CA LEU A 102 2.72 2.72 7.06
C LEU A 102 2.35 1.47 6.28
N ILE A 103 1.06 1.26 6.07
CA ILE A 103 0.55 0.21 5.18
C ILE A 103 -0.11 0.88 3.99
N ILE A 104 0.20 0.40 2.79
CA ILE A 104 -0.42 0.81 1.55
C ILE A 104 -1.20 -0.40 1.05
N ALA A 105 -2.51 -0.26 0.89
CA ALA A 105 -3.38 -1.35 0.43
C ALA A 105 -4.24 -0.86 -0.74
N ASN A 106 -3.75 -1.06 -1.95
CA ASN A 106 -4.46 -0.73 -3.18
C ASN A 106 -5.13 -2.00 -3.72
N ILE A 107 -6.24 -2.37 -3.09
CA ILE A 107 -6.93 -3.64 -3.28
C ILE A 107 -8.44 -3.37 -3.34
N ASN A 108 -9.22 -4.28 -3.95
CA ASN A 108 -10.66 -4.07 -4.03
C ASN A 108 -11.35 -4.06 -2.65
N ARG A 109 -12.54 -3.44 -2.61
CA ARG A 109 -13.32 -3.24 -1.38
C ARG A 109 -13.55 -4.54 -0.60
N ASN A 110 -13.97 -5.60 -1.28
CA ASN A 110 -14.38 -6.83 -0.60
C ASN A 110 -13.19 -7.50 0.11
N ILE A 111 -12.01 -7.47 -0.48
CA ILE A 111 -10.79 -7.99 0.14
C ILE A 111 -10.38 -7.10 1.31
N LEU A 112 -10.44 -5.78 1.15
CA LEU A 112 -10.13 -4.84 2.23
C LEU A 112 -11.02 -5.08 3.45
N LEU A 113 -12.33 -5.24 3.24
CA LEU A 113 -13.28 -5.50 4.33
C LEU A 113 -13.00 -6.85 5.02
N ALA A 114 -12.65 -7.87 4.25
CA ALA A 114 -12.37 -9.20 4.78
C ALA A 114 -11.07 -9.27 5.57
N ASP A 115 -10.03 -8.58 5.11
CA ASP A 115 -8.65 -8.73 5.59
C ASP A 115 -8.17 -7.60 6.50
N MET A 116 -8.98 -6.58 6.72
CA MET A 116 -8.57 -5.37 7.46
C MET A 116 -8.01 -5.68 8.85
N ARG A 117 -8.58 -6.63 9.56
CA ARG A 117 -8.10 -7.05 10.88
C ARG A 117 -6.66 -7.57 10.84
N HIS A 118 -6.26 -8.24 9.74
CA HIS A 118 -4.90 -8.75 9.58
C HIS A 118 -3.92 -7.59 9.40
N TYR A 119 -4.32 -6.55 8.68
CA TYR A 119 -3.48 -5.36 8.53
C TYR A 119 -3.26 -4.67 9.87
N LEU A 120 -4.33 -4.51 10.66
CA LEU A 120 -4.22 -3.89 11.97
C LEU A 120 -3.28 -4.65 12.90
N SER A 121 -3.29 -5.98 12.82
CA SER A 121 -2.47 -6.82 13.70
C SER A 121 -0.96 -6.60 13.51
N CYS A 122 -0.55 -6.09 12.34
CA CYS A 122 0.84 -5.81 12.06
C CYS A 122 1.17 -4.31 11.98
N MET A 123 0.25 -3.44 12.41
CA MET A 123 0.48 -1.99 12.48
C MET A 123 1.13 -1.58 13.79
N ALA A 124 2.16 -0.74 13.70
CA ALA A 124 2.80 -0.14 14.86
C ALA A 124 1.85 0.85 15.56
N PRO A 125 2.08 1.16 16.85
CA PRO A 125 1.40 2.29 17.48
C PRO A 125 1.63 3.59 16.72
N ASN A 126 0.59 4.42 16.59
CA ASN A 126 0.65 5.71 15.86
C ASN A 126 0.98 5.59 14.37
N SER A 127 0.74 4.42 13.79
CA SER A 127 0.94 4.17 12.37
C SER A 127 -0.25 4.58 11.53
N SER A 128 -0.09 4.54 10.22
CA SER A 128 -1.13 4.91 9.25
C SER A 128 -1.34 3.80 8.23
N ILE A 129 -2.54 3.78 7.65
CA ILE A 129 -2.87 2.91 6.54
C ILE A 129 -3.59 3.72 5.45
N LEU A 130 -3.12 3.56 4.22
CA LEU A 130 -3.74 4.11 3.02
C LEU A 130 -4.48 2.99 2.30
N MET A 131 -5.77 3.17 2.08
CA MET A 131 -6.62 2.20 1.38
C MET A 131 -7.18 2.81 0.11
N SER A 132 -7.10 2.09 -0.99
CA SER A 132 -7.68 2.46 -2.28
C SER A 132 -8.01 1.19 -3.07
N GLY A 133 -8.54 1.35 -4.29
CA GLY A 133 -9.03 0.25 -5.10
C GLY A 133 -10.54 0.11 -5.03
N PHE A 134 -11.22 1.15 -4.57
CA PHE A 134 -12.68 1.22 -4.44
C PHE A 134 -13.20 2.59 -4.86
N TYR A 135 -14.50 2.70 -5.01
CA TYR A 135 -15.16 3.93 -5.46
C TYR A 135 -15.52 4.83 -4.29
N ILE A 136 -15.81 6.10 -4.58
CA ILE A 136 -16.25 7.08 -3.57
C ILE A 136 -17.44 6.55 -2.79
N GLU A 137 -18.38 5.88 -3.45
CA GLU A 137 -19.59 5.31 -2.85
C GLU A 137 -19.28 4.24 -1.79
N ASP A 138 -18.10 3.65 -1.85
CA ASP A 138 -17.68 2.60 -0.92
C ASP A 138 -17.05 3.16 0.37
N ILE A 139 -16.74 4.46 0.42
CA ILE A 139 -16.10 5.07 1.58
C ILE A 139 -16.86 4.79 2.88
N PRO A 140 -18.19 4.94 2.96
CA PRO A 140 -18.91 4.65 4.21
C PRO A 140 -18.69 3.23 4.72
N SER A 141 -18.70 2.21 3.85
CA SER A 141 -18.48 0.82 4.23
C SER A 141 -17.05 0.58 4.73
N ILE A 142 -16.07 1.13 4.03
CA ILE A 142 -14.65 1.03 4.41
C ILE A 142 -14.43 1.73 5.76
N ARG A 143 -14.96 2.93 5.92
CA ARG A 143 -14.83 3.71 7.15
C ARG A 143 -15.48 3.01 8.34
N GLN A 144 -16.67 2.45 8.16
CA GLN A 144 -17.38 1.73 9.22
C GLN A 144 -16.53 0.54 9.71
N GLU A 145 -16.00 -0.26 8.82
CA GLU A 145 -15.17 -1.40 9.20
C GLU A 145 -13.85 -0.95 9.85
N ALA A 146 -13.24 0.10 9.33
CA ALA A 146 -12.01 0.66 9.90
C ALA A 146 -12.23 1.14 11.34
N GLU A 147 -13.29 1.91 11.58
CA GLU A 147 -13.62 2.43 12.90
C GLU A 147 -13.99 1.30 13.87
N ARG A 148 -14.69 0.27 13.38
CA ARG A 148 -15.03 -0.92 14.19
C ARG A 148 -13.75 -1.65 14.64
N ASN A 149 -12.69 -1.62 13.86
CA ASN A 149 -11.41 -2.20 14.21
C ASN A 149 -10.48 -1.25 14.98
N GLY A 150 -10.96 -0.07 15.35
CA GLY A 150 -10.19 0.87 16.17
C GLY A 150 -9.33 1.86 15.39
N LEU A 151 -9.49 1.93 14.07
CA LEU A 151 -8.83 2.93 13.26
C LEU A 151 -9.60 4.26 13.30
N HIS A 152 -8.89 5.36 13.05
CA HIS A 152 -9.46 6.70 13.03
C HIS A 152 -9.30 7.31 11.63
N PHE A 153 -10.39 7.82 11.07
CA PHE A 153 -10.38 8.49 9.78
C PHE A 153 -9.51 9.76 9.85
N ASP A 154 -8.62 9.91 8.89
CA ASP A 154 -7.78 11.11 8.75
C ASP A 154 -8.26 11.99 7.61
N HIS A 155 -8.18 11.51 6.38
CA HIS A 155 -8.67 12.22 5.21
C HIS A 155 -8.91 11.27 4.04
N ALA A 156 -9.54 11.80 2.98
CA ALA A 156 -9.80 11.08 1.76
C ALA A 156 -9.49 11.94 0.54
N ARG A 157 -9.10 11.27 -0.54
CA ARG A 157 -8.96 11.86 -1.89
C ARG A 157 -9.91 11.15 -2.83
N ALA A 158 -10.26 11.85 -3.90
CA ALA A 158 -11.08 11.29 -4.97
C ALA A 158 -10.54 11.75 -6.32
N LEU A 159 -10.53 10.84 -7.29
CA LEU A 159 -10.13 11.10 -8.66
C LEU A 159 -10.87 10.13 -9.58
N ASP A 160 -11.59 10.66 -10.57
CA ASP A 160 -12.34 9.87 -11.55
C ASP A 160 -13.29 8.83 -10.91
N GLY A 161 -13.93 9.20 -9.80
CA GLY A 161 -14.84 8.32 -9.07
C GLY A 161 -14.16 7.33 -8.12
N TRP A 162 -12.84 7.20 -8.18
CA TRP A 162 -12.06 6.35 -7.29
C TRP A 162 -11.64 7.11 -6.06
N ALA A 163 -11.55 6.41 -4.92
CA ALA A 163 -11.19 7.00 -3.65
C ALA A 163 -9.88 6.45 -3.11
N CYS A 164 -9.20 7.28 -2.32
CA CYS A 164 -8.07 6.88 -1.49
C CYS A 164 -8.31 7.45 -0.09
N VAL A 165 -8.28 6.61 0.92
CA VAL A 165 -8.61 7.00 2.29
C VAL A 165 -7.45 6.67 3.22
N LYS A 166 -7.10 7.63 4.09
CA LYS A 166 -6.10 7.43 5.12
C LYS A 166 -6.76 7.27 6.48
N PHE A 167 -6.35 6.24 7.20
CA PHE A 167 -6.71 6.02 8.59
C PHE A 167 -5.47 5.97 9.46
N LYS A 168 -5.64 6.25 10.75
CA LYS A 168 -4.58 6.19 11.75
C LYS A 168 -4.94 5.21 12.86
N LYS A 169 -3.93 4.48 13.33
CA LYS A 169 -4.00 3.65 14.53
C LYS A 169 -3.42 4.44 15.69
N LYS A 170 -4.20 4.68 16.73
CA LYS A 170 -3.68 5.30 17.95
C LYS A 170 -2.86 4.30 18.76
N GLY A 171 -1.85 4.80 19.40
CA GLY A 171 -0.90 4.01 20.17
C GLY A 171 -1.39 3.49 21.50
#